data_3893ac0bef0867bf28a488e11dd2f3d1
#
_entry.id   3893ac0bef0867bf28a488e11dd2f3d1
#
_cell.length_a   1.000
_cell.length_b   1.000
_cell.length_c   1.000
_cell.angle_alpha   90.00
_cell.angle_beta   90.00
_cell.angle_gamma   90.00
#
_symmetry.space_group_name_H-M   'P 1'
#
loop_
_entity.id
_entity.type
_entity.pdbx_description
1 polymer ?
#
loop_
_entity_poly.entity_id
_entity_poly.type
_entity_poly.pdbx_seq_one_letter_code
_entity_poly.pdbx_strand_id
1 'polypeptide(L)'
;MLTAFGPFVTDFYLPVLPEMSEFFHTSPALASLSLTTGMIGLAAGQVFIGPLTDKFGRKKILVGSMLMFAIASVLCIIAPNIYIFNLMRIFQGLAGAGGIVISKSMSMDMFSGKELTNFMAILGSINGIAPVCAPVIGGLMAGFTSWQGVFGLLLASAIFGASGFVAGAISSPIVTMGTIEMTSSIIMVLGALLCLLLTLPLCKRLRKKR
;
A
#
# COMPACT_ATOMS: atom_id res chain seq x y z
N MET A 1 8.07 -1.61 7.81
CA MET A 1 7.15 -0.74 7.05
C MET A 1 6.54 -1.44 5.85
N LEU A 2 7.33 -2.06 4.95
CA LEU A 2 6.80 -2.79 3.79
C LEU A 2 5.83 -3.94 4.14
N THR A 3 5.99 -4.58 5.31
CA THR A 3 5.06 -5.63 5.78
C THR A 3 3.66 -5.13 6.09
N ALA A 4 3.53 -3.91 6.59
CA ALA A 4 2.22 -3.29 6.88
C ALA A 4 1.44 -2.91 5.61
N PHE A 5 2.10 -2.96 4.45
CA PHE A 5 1.51 -2.55 3.17
C PHE A 5 0.26 -3.38 2.82
N GLY A 6 0.26 -4.69 3.15
CA GLY A 6 -0.89 -5.56 2.93
C GLY A 6 -2.16 -5.08 3.62
N PRO A 7 -2.18 -5.00 4.95
CA PRO A 7 -3.34 -4.49 5.70
C PRO A 7 -3.74 -3.06 5.29
N PHE A 8 -2.79 -2.19 4.98
CA PHE A 8 -3.12 -0.85 4.49
C PHE A 8 -3.83 -0.88 3.14
N VAL A 9 -3.41 -1.75 2.22
CA VAL A 9 -4.05 -1.90 0.91
C VAL A 9 -5.48 -2.44 1.02
N THR A 10 -5.75 -3.32 2.00
CA THR A 10 -7.06 -3.95 2.16
C THR A 10 -8.01 -3.15 3.05
N ASP A 11 -7.52 -2.61 4.16
CA ASP A 11 -8.38 -2.13 5.23
C ASP A 11 -8.51 -0.60 5.28
N PHE A 12 -7.56 0.12 4.66
CA PHE A 12 -7.50 1.57 4.71
C PHE A 12 -8.71 2.27 4.06
N TYR A 13 -9.31 1.67 3.04
CA TYR A 13 -10.45 2.26 2.33
C TYR A 13 -11.82 1.70 2.78
N LEU A 14 -11.86 0.81 3.77
CA LEU A 14 -13.11 0.28 4.33
C LEU A 14 -14.15 1.36 4.67
N PRO A 15 -13.77 2.49 5.31
CA PRO A 15 -14.73 3.52 5.68
C PRO A 15 -15.34 4.26 4.48
N VAL A 16 -14.73 4.21 3.31
CA VAL A 16 -15.23 4.90 2.09
C VAL A 16 -16.04 3.99 1.16
N LEU A 17 -16.25 2.71 1.51
CA LEU A 17 -17.08 1.79 0.73
C LEU A 17 -18.51 2.28 0.49
N PRO A 18 -19.22 2.86 1.49
CA PRO A 18 -20.55 3.41 1.27
C PRO A 18 -20.55 4.52 0.21
N GLU A 19 -19.61 5.47 0.28
CA GLU A 19 -19.43 6.55 -0.70
C GLU A 19 -19.17 5.99 -2.11
N MET A 20 -18.36 4.92 -2.19
CA MET A 20 -18.08 4.24 -3.47
C MET A 20 -19.33 3.59 -4.05
N SER A 21 -20.19 2.97 -3.22
CA SER A 21 -21.43 2.35 -3.69
C SER A 21 -22.41 3.39 -4.27
N GLU A 22 -22.47 4.57 -3.68
CA GLU A 22 -23.24 5.69 -4.19
C GLU A 22 -22.64 6.27 -5.48
N PHE A 23 -21.32 6.46 -5.51
CA PHE A 23 -20.63 7.01 -6.68
C PHE A 23 -20.78 6.15 -7.93
N PHE A 24 -20.65 4.84 -7.80
CA PHE A 24 -20.78 3.89 -8.91
C PHE A 24 -22.23 3.46 -9.17
N HIS A 25 -23.21 4.00 -8.44
CA HIS A 25 -24.63 3.60 -8.51
C HIS A 25 -24.82 2.08 -8.45
N THR A 26 -24.15 1.44 -7.50
CA THR A 26 -24.09 -0.02 -7.39
C THR A 26 -24.54 -0.51 -6.02
N SER A 27 -24.79 -1.83 -5.89
CA SER A 27 -25.13 -2.41 -4.61
C SER A 27 -23.92 -2.39 -3.65
N PRO A 28 -24.14 -2.23 -2.34
CA PRO A 28 -23.08 -2.35 -1.34
C PRO A 28 -22.30 -3.67 -1.41
N ALA A 29 -22.96 -4.75 -1.86
CA ALA A 29 -22.32 -6.04 -2.07
C ALA A 29 -21.26 -6.00 -3.18
N LEU A 30 -21.54 -5.33 -4.31
CA LEU A 30 -20.57 -5.16 -5.39
C LEU A 30 -19.40 -4.24 -4.99
N ALA A 31 -19.66 -3.21 -4.20
CA ALA A 31 -18.60 -2.38 -3.63
C ALA A 31 -17.70 -3.21 -2.68
N SER A 32 -18.29 -4.04 -1.83
CA SER A 32 -17.55 -4.93 -0.91
C SER A 32 -16.75 -6.01 -1.63
N LEU A 33 -17.15 -6.44 -2.84
CA LEU A 33 -16.35 -7.35 -3.67
C LEU A 33 -14.96 -6.80 -3.98
N SER A 34 -14.78 -5.49 -3.94
CA SER A 34 -13.46 -4.87 -4.13
C SER A 34 -12.43 -5.27 -3.07
N LEU A 35 -12.88 -5.58 -1.84
CA LEU A 35 -12.03 -6.15 -0.80
C LEU A 35 -11.57 -7.55 -1.20
N THR A 36 -12.53 -8.39 -1.57
CA THR A 36 -12.26 -9.78 -1.96
C THR A 36 -11.33 -9.85 -3.17
N THR A 37 -11.56 -9.03 -4.20
CA THR A 37 -10.70 -8.99 -5.39
C THR A 37 -9.28 -8.50 -5.05
N GLY A 38 -9.14 -7.52 -4.16
CA GLY A 38 -7.84 -7.08 -3.66
C GLY A 38 -7.11 -8.18 -2.88
N MET A 39 -7.83 -8.93 -2.02
CA MET A 39 -7.27 -10.06 -1.28
C MET A 39 -6.88 -11.23 -2.19
N ILE A 40 -7.67 -11.55 -3.21
CA ILE A 40 -7.34 -12.55 -4.23
C ILE A 40 -6.05 -12.14 -4.95
N GLY A 41 -5.94 -10.88 -5.36
CA GLY A 41 -4.73 -10.35 -5.97
C GLY A 41 -3.52 -10.47 -5.05
N LEU A 42 -3.68 -10.12 -3.77
CA LEU A 42 -2.63 -10.21 -2.75
C LEU A 42 -2.17 -11.67 -2.54
N ALA A 43 -3.09 -12.61 -2.43
CA ALA A 43 -2.79 -14.02 -2.26
C ALA A 43 -2.07 -14.60 -3.49
N ALA A 44 -2.58 -14.33 -4.69
CA ALA A 44 -1.93 -14.72 -5.93
C ALA A 44 -0.52 -14.12 -6.03
N GLY A 45 -0.37 -12.83 -5.72
CA GLY A 45 0.93 -12.15 -5.73
C GLY A 45 1.95 -12.79 -4.82
N GLN A 46 1.56 -13.24 -3.63
CA GLN A 46 2.48 -13.92 -2.70
C GLN A 46 3.04 -15.23 -3.29
N VAL A 47 2.23 -15.97 -4.05
CA VAL A 47 2.66 -17.22 -4.68
C VAL A 47 3.64 -16.95 -5.83
N PHE A 48 3.37 -15.94 -6.67
CA PHE A 48 4.19 -15.65 -7.84
C PHE A 48 5.46 -14.85 -7.53
N ILE A 49 5.36 -13.88 -6.62
CA ILE A 49 6.47 -12.96 -6.35
C ILE A 49 7.63 -13.67 -5.63
N GLY A 50 7.36 -14.66 -4.77
CA GLY A 50 8.42 -15.43 -4.10
C GLY A 50 9.46 -15.97 -5.07
N PRO A 51 9.09 -16.91 -5.95
CA PRO A 51 10.01 -17.47 -6.95
C PRO A 51 10.61 -16.44 -7.90
N LEU A 52 9.85 -15.36 -8.20
CA LEU A 52 10.30 -14.31 -9.09
C LEU A 52 11.44 -13.49 -8.46
N THR A 53 11.38 -13.24 -7.15
CA THR A 53 12.44 -12.52 -6.43
C THR A 53 13.73 -13.31 -6.36
N ASP A 54 13.64 -14.64 -6.26
CA ASP A 54 14.81 -15.50 -6.23
C ASP A 54 15.51 -15.55 -7.61
N LYS A 55 14.73 -15.49 -8.71
CA LYS A 55 15.25 -15.53 -10.08
C LYS A 55 15.82 -14.19 -10.57
N PHE A 56 15.13 -13.09 -10.32
CA PHE A 56 15.46 -11.77 -10.91
C PHE A 56 16.11 -10.81 -9.92
N GLY A 57 16.19 -11.20 -8.65
CA GLY A 57 16.74 -10.39 -7.57
C GLY A 57 15.69 -9.46 -6.93
N ARG A 58 15.79 -9.32 -5.62
CA ARG A 58 14.80 -8.65 -4.77
C ARG A 58 14.56 -7.19 -5.12
N LYS A 59 15.64 -6.44 -5.42
CA LYS A 59 15.56 -5.01 -5.74
C LYS A 59 14.72 -4.74 -6.98
N LYS A 60 14.96 -5.49 -8.07
CA LYS A 60 14.25 -5.30 -9.34
C LYS A 60 12.76 -5.61 -9.21
N ILE A 61 12.43 -6.70 -8.51
CA ILE A 61 11.05 -7.13 -8.32
C ILE A 61 10.31 -6.17 -7.38
N LEU A 62 10.95 -5.66 -6.32
CA LEU A 62 10.34 -4.68 -5.44
C LEU A 62 9.98 -3.38 -6.18
N VAL A 63 10.93 -2.82 -6.93
CA VAL A 63 10.68 -1.61 -7.71
C VAL A 63 9.59 -1.85 -8.75
N GLY A 64 9.63 -2.99 -9.45
CA GLY A 64 8.59 -3.36 -10.42
C GLY A 64 7.21 -3.51 -9.78
N SER A 65 7.11 -4.16 -8.62
CA SER A 65 5.85 -4.31 -7.90
C SER A 65 5.33 -2.97 -7.38
N MET A 66 6.18 -2.08 -6.87
CA MET A 66 5.76 -0.75 -6.44
C MET A 66 5.29 0.14 -7.59
N LEU A 67 5.96 0.08 -8.75
CA LEU A 67 5.50 0.76 -9.96
C LEU A 67 4.15 0.22 -10.46
N MET A 68 4.00 -1.09 -10.51
CA MET A 68 2.73 -1.73 -10.86
C MET A 68 1.62 -1.35 -9.88
N PHE A 69 1.93 -1.27 -8.56
CA PHE A 69 0.98 -0.81 -7.56
C PHE A 69 0.56 0.64 -7.79
N ALA A 70 1.52 1.52 -8.09
CA ALA A 70 1.25 2.93 -8.38
C ALA A 70 0.35 3.07 -9.62
N ILE A 71 0.65 2.35 -10.70
CA ILE A 71 -0.17 2.34 -11.93
C ILE A 71 -1.58 1.82 -11.63
N ALA A 72 -1.70 0.70 -10.92
CA ALA A 72 -3.00 0.13 -10.56
C ALA A 72 -3.81 1.08 -9.67
N SER A 73 -3.16 1.81 -8.74
CA SER A 73 -3.83 2.81 -7.90
C SER A 73 -4.38 3.98 -8.72
N VAL A 74 -3.62 4.47 -9.71
CA VAL A 74 -4.11 5.51 -10.63
C VAL A 74 -5.30 4.99 -11.44
N LEU A 75 -5.23 3.77 -11.95
CA LEU A 75 -6.32 3.16 -12.72
C LEU A 75 -7.58 2.93 -11.86
N CYS A 76 -7.42 2.62 -10.57
CA CYS A 76 -8.53 2.58 -9.62
C CYS A 76 -9.21 3.95 -9.48
N ILE A 77 -8.43 5.04 -9.39
CA ILE A 77 -8.96 6.41 -9.22
C ILE A 77 -9.79 6.85 -10.44
N ILE A 78 -9.35 6.49 -11.65
CA ILE A 78 -10.00 6.89 -12.91
C ILE A 78 -10.99 5.84 -13.44
N ALA A 79 -11.26 4.77 -12.68
CA ALA A 79 -12.14 3.69 -13.11
C ALA A 79 -13.55 4.20 -13.42
N PRO A 80 -14.13 3.95 -14.61
CA PRO A 80 -15.43 4.45 -15.01
C PRO A 80 -16.59 3.67 -14.40
N ASN A 81 -16.35 2.44 -13.95
CA ASN A 81 -17.37 1.58 -13.33
C ASN A 81 -16.75 0.60 -12.32
N ILE A 82 -17.62 0.02 -11.48
CA ILE A 82 -17.22 -0.87 -10.38
C ILE A 82 -16.53 -2.16 -10.87
N TYR A 83 -16.84 -2.65 -12.07
CA TYR A 83 -16.23 -3.87 -12.60
C TYR A 83 -14.77 -3.66 -12.98
N ILE A 84 -14.48 -2.55 -13.65
CA ILE A 84 -13.10 -2.15 -13.99
C ILE A 84 -12.34 -1.84 -12.71
N PHE A 85 -12.96 -1.15 -11.75
CA PHE A 85 -12.39 -0.91 -10.44
C PHE A 85 -11.96 -2.22 -9.76
N ASN A 86 -12.88 -3.19 -9.66
CA ASN A 86 -12.61 -4.50 -9.05
C ASN A 86 -11.49 -5.27 -9.78
N LEU A 87 -11.43 -5.17 -11.11
CA LEU A 87 -10.33 -5.75 -11.88
C LEU A 87 -8.98 -5.09 -11.54
N MET A 88 -8.94 -3.77 -11.45
CA MET A 88 -7.71 -3.04 -11.07
C MET A 88 -7.29 -3.34 -9.64
N ARG A 89 -8.24 -3.62 -8.74
CA ARG A 89 -7.97 -4.08 -7.38
C ARG A 89 -7.21 -5.41 -7.32
N ILE A 90 -7.47 -6.35 -8.26
CA ILE A 90 -6.68 -7.58 -8.35
C ILE A 90 -5.22 -7.25 -8.67
N PHE A 91 -4.96 -6.42 -9.65
CA PHE A 91 -3.59 -6.00 -10.01
C PHE A 91 -2.91 -5.21 -8.88
N GLN A 92 -3.66 -4.35 -8.20
CA GLN A 92 -3.15 -3.60 -7.06
C GLN A 92 -2.78 -4.54 -5.90
N GLY A 93 -3.62 -5.52 -5.57
CA GLY A 93 -3.34 -6.54 -4.57
C GLY A 93 -2.10 -7.38 -4.94
N LEU A 94 -2.03 -7.87 -6.17
CA LEU A 94 -0.89 -8.64 -6.69
C LEU A 94 0.42 -7.87 -6.54
N ALA A 95 0.41 -6.60 -6.91
CA ALA A 95 1.57 -5.73 -6.76
C ALA A 95 1.92 -5.46 -5.28
N GLY A 96 0.91 -5.26 -4.42
CA GLY A 96 1.08 -5.06 -2.97
C GLY A 96 1.76 -6.22 -2.26
N ALA A 97 1.59 -7.45 -2.77
CA ALA A 97 2.26 -8.63 -2.25
C ALA A 97 3.79 -8.53 -2.30
N GLY A 98 4.34 -7.77 -3.26
CA GLY A 98 5.79 -7.57 -3.39
C GLY A 98 6.43 -6.99 -2.13
N GLY A 99 5.79 -6.00 -1.53
CA GLY A 99 6.29 -5.41 -0.28
C GLY A 99 6.36 -6.42 0.86
N ILE A 100 5.32 -7.25 1.02
CA ILE A 100 5.22 -8.24 2.09
C ILE A 100 6.24 -9.37 1.91
N VAL A 101 6.28 -9.96 0.72
CA VAL A 101 7.15 -11.10 0.41
C VAL A 101 8.61 -10.69 0.52
N ILE A 102 8.98 -9.57 -0.09
CA ILE A 102 10.37 -9.13 -0.13
C ILE A 102 10.86 -8.70 1.26
N SER A 103 10.03 -8.03 2.07
CA SER A 103 10.43 -7.67 3.43
C SER A 103 10.71 -8.89 4.30
N LYS A 104 9.88 -9.94 4.20
CA LYS A 104 10.11 -11.21 4.91
C LYS A 104 11.36 -11.94 4.42
N SER A 105 11.52 -12.05 3.11
CA SER A 105 12.70 -12.67 2.50
C SER A 105 14.01 -11.98 2.88
N MET A 106 14.03 -10.63 2.83
CA MET A 106 15.22 -9.87 3.23
C MET A 106 15.57 -10.09 4.70
N SER A 107 14.55 -10.18 5.57
CA SER A 107 14.77 -10.43 7.00
C SER A 107 15.44 -11.79 7.23
N MET A 108 15.04 -12.82 6.49
CA MET A 108 15.63 -14.15 6.57
C MET A 108 17.08 -14.21 6.06
N ASP A 109 17.45 -13.31 5.14
CA ASP A 109 18.83 -13.27 4.65
C ASP A 109 19.77 -12.49 5.58
N MET A 110 19.24 -11.54 6.34
CA MET A 110 20.05 -10.61 7.12
C MET A 110 20.23 -11.05 8.57
N PHE A 111 19.27 -11.81 9.09
CA PHE A 111 19.26 -12.27 10.49
C PHE A 111 19.21 -13.79 10.55
N SER A 112 19.79 -14.34 11.63
CA SER A 112 19.78 -15.78 11.90
C SER A 112 19.49 -16.05 13.38
N GLY A 113 19.02 -17.25 13.70
CA GLY A 113 18.82 -17.69 15.07
C GLY A 113 17.85 -16.79 15.86
N LYS A 114 18.24 -16.39 17.05
CA LYS A 114 17.44 -15.57 17.98
C LYS A 114 17.11 -14.18 17.43
N GLU A 115 18.04 -13.58 16.69
CA GLU A 115 17.83 -12.24 16.10
C GLU A 115 16.73 -12.27 15.04
N LEU A 116 16.72 -13.29 14.19
CA LEU A 116 15.65 -13.50 13.20
C LEU A 116 14.28 -13.66 13.90
N THR A 117 14.23 -14.47 14.97
CA THR A 117 12.98 -14.69 15.71
C THR A 117 12.45 -13.38 16.31
N ASN A 118 13.31 -12.59 16.92
CA ASN A 118 12.93 -11.29 17.50
C ASN A 118 12.46 -10.31 16.41
N PHE A 119 13.16 -10.25 15.28
CA PHE A 119 12.81 -9.38 14.18
C PHE A 119 11.46 -9.79 13.55
N MET A 120 11.24 -11.10 13.35
CA MET A 120 9.96 -11.61 12.86
C MET A 120 8.81 -11.35 13.84
N ALA A 121 9.06 -11.39 15.15
CA ALA A 121 8.06 -11.01 16.16
C ALA A 121 7.67 -9.53 16.05
N ILE A 122 8.64 -8.62 15.83
CA ILE A 122 8.38 -7.20 15.59
C ILE A 122 7.56 -7.01 14.31
N LEU A 123 7.93 -7.67 13.20
CA LEU A 123 7.17 -7.62 11.95
C LEU A 123 5.74 -8.15 12.13
N GLY A 124 5.58 -9.22 12.92
CA GLY A 124 4.27 -9.78 13.28
C GLY A 124 3.42 -8.80 14.08
N SER A 125 4.02 -8.11 15.06
CA SER A 125 3.35 -7.09 15.85
C SER A 125 2.87 -5.91 14.99
N ILE A 126 3.70 -5.44 14.07
CA ILE A 126 3.33 -4.38 13.10
C ILE A 126 2.16 -4.85 12.23
N ASN A 127 2.20 -6.08 11.70
CA ASN A 127 1.11 -6.64 10.91
C ASN A 127 -0.19 -6.84 11.72
N GLY A 128 -0.09 -7.08 13.03
CA GLY A 128 -1.26 -7.19 13.91
C GLY A 128 -1.90 -5.83 14.23
N ILE A 129 -1.09 -4.78 14.38
CA ILE A 129 -1.57 -3.42 14.68
C ILE A 129 -2.11 -2.72 13.42
N ALA A 130 -1.51 -2.97 12.27
CA ALA A 130 -1.86 -2.31 11.00
C ALA A 130 -3.35 -2.40 10.63
N PRO A 131 -4.04 -3.57 10.72
CA PRO A 131 -5.47 -3.69 10.44
C PRO A 131 -6.37 -2.88 11.39
N VAL A 132 -5.90 -2.61 12.61
CA VAL A 132 -6.63 -1.78 13.58
C VAL A 132 -6.47 -0.30 13.25
N CYS A 133 -5.24 0.12 12.92
CA CYS A 133 -4.93 1.51 12.61
C CYS A 133 -5.43 1.94 11.23
N ALA A 134 -5.40 1.04 10.24
CA ALA A 134 -5.74 1.38 8.86
C ALA A 134 -7.17 1.93 8.71
N PRO A 135 -8.25 1.30 9.23
CA PRO A 135 -9.59 1.85 9.13
C PRO A 135 -9.78 3.16 9.90
N VAL A 136 -9.09 3.32 11.05
CA VAL A 136 -9.17 4.55 11.85
C VAL A 136 -8.58 5.73 11.05
N ILE A 137 -7.39 5.54 10.49
CA ILE A 137 -6.75 6.55 9.66
C ILE A 137 -7.57 6.79 8.40
N GLY A 138 -8.05 5.73 7.74
CA GLY A 138 -8.93 5.80 6.57
C GLY A 138 -10.23 6.57 6.85
N GLY A 139 -10.86 6.34 8.01
CA GLY A 139 -12.07 7.03 8.44
C GLY A 139 -11.84 8.52 8.72
N LEU A 140 -10.74 8.87 9.39
CA LEU A 140 -10.35 10.27 9.55
C LEU A 140 -10.14 10.95 8.20
N MET A 141 -9.48 10.26 7.26
CA MET A 141 -9.25 10.77 5.92
C MET A 141 -10.54 10.94 5.12
N ALA A 142 -11.48 9.99 5.23
CA ALA A 142 -12.80 10.07 4.58
C ALA A 142 -13.59 11.32 5.01
N GLY A 143 -13.36 11.83 6.23
CA GLY A 143 -13.95 13.09 6.70
C GLY A 143 -13.40 14.34 5.99
N PHE A 144 -12.20 14.27 5.43
CA PHE A 144 -11.52 15.40 4.79
C PHE A 144 -11.44 15.28 3.26
N THR A 145 -11.53 14.08 2.72
CA THR A 145 -11.37 13.82 1.28
C THR A 145 -12.39 12.79 0.79
N SER A 146 -12.57 12.71 -0.53
CA SER A 146 -13.38 11.66 -1.17
C SER A 146 -12.63 10.33 -1.23
N TRP A 147 -13.33 9.25 -1.63
CA TRP A 147 -12.74 7.93 -1.80
C TRP A 147 -11.51 7.94 -2.75
N GLN A 148 -11.50 8.79 -3.78
CA GLN A 148 -10.35 8.96 -4.68
C GLN A 148 -9.11 9.48 -3.94
N GLY A 149 -9.29 10.36 -2.94
CA GLY A 149 -8.19 10.86 -2.13
C GLY A 149 -7.55 9.78 -1.25
N VAL A 150 -8.35 8.83 -0.78
CA VAL A 150 -7.85 7.65 -0.05
C VAL A 150 -6.94 6.79 -0.95
N PHE A 151 -7.34 6.56 -2.20
CA PHE A 151 -6.49 5.87 -3.19
C PHE A 151 -5.26 6.69 -3.59
N GLY A 152 -5.38 8.02 -3.62
CA GLY A 152 -4.24 8.92 -3.82
C GLY A 152 -3.17 8.77 -2.74
N LEU A 153 -3.57 8.56 -1.48
CA LEU A 153 -2.65 8.26 -0.38
C LEU A 153 -1.98 6.90 -0.52
N LEU A 154 -2.71 5.88 -0.97
CA LEU A 154 -2.12 4.57 -1.28
C LEU A 154 -1.10 4.69 -2.40
N LEU A 155 -1.37 5.48 -3.43
CA LEU A 155 -0.42 5.81 -4.50
C LEU A 155 0.83 6.49 -3.95
N ALA A 156 0.67 7.51 -3.11
CA ALA A 156 1.79 8.21 -2.49
C ALA A 156 2.65 7.27 -1.64
N SER A 157 2.02 6.42 -0.83
CA SER A 157 2.75 5.45 0.01
C SER A 157 3.59 4.48 -0.81
N ALA A 158 3.13 4.08 -2.01
CA ALA A 158 3.88 3.23 -2.93
C ALA A 158 5.11 3.96 -3.50
N ILE A 159 4.95 5.20 -3.93
CA ILE A 159 6.04 6.02 -4.49
C ILE A 159 7.12 6.25 -3.42
N PHE A 160 6.70 6.60 -2.19
CA PHE A 160 7.63 6.82 -1.08
C PHE A 160 8.31 5.52 -0.62
N GLY A 161 7.57 4.41 -0.57
CA GLY A 161 8.14 3.09 -0.26
C GLY A 161 9.22 2.69 -1.28
N ALA A 162 8.97 2.91 -2.56
CA ALA A 162 9.94 2.65 -3.62
C ALA A 162 11.17 3.58 -3.52
N SER A 163 10.97 4.87 -3.30
CA SER A 163 12.06 5.86 -3.21
C SER A 163 12.94 5.63 -1.99
N GLY A 164 12.35 5.33 -0.83
CA GLY A 164 13.09 5.01 0.40
C GLY A 164 13.97 3.78 0.24
N PHE A 165 13.48 2.74 -0.44
CA PHE A 165 14.26 1.54 -0.73
C PHE A 165 15.41 1.81 -1.73
N VAL A 166 15.15 2.59 -2.76
CA VAL A 166 16.19 2.99 -3.75
C VAL A 166 17.25 3.86 -3.07
N ALA A 167 16.85 4.82 -2.26
CA ALA A 167 17.78 5.67 -1.52
C ALA A 167 18.63 4.86 -0.53
N GLY A 168 18.02 3.94 0.25
CA GLY A 168 18.74 3.05 1.16
C GLY A 168 19.71 2.10 0.46
N ALA A 169 19.42 1.70 -0.78
CA ALA A 169 20.31 0.85 -1.57
C ALA A 169 21.48 1.62 -2.23
N ILE A 170 21.38 2.95 -2.35
CA ILE A 170 22.42 3.82 -2.90
C ILE A 170 23.33 4.36 -1.80
N SER A 171 22.76 4.67 -0.64
CA SER A 171 23.53 5.09 0.53
C SER A 171 24.18 3.86 1.17
N SER A 172 25.36 3.53 0.73
CA SER A 172 26.45 2.71 1.32
C SER A 172 26.19 1.93 2.64
N PRO A 173 26.87 0.79 2.88
CA PRO A 173 26.63 -0.15 4.00
C PRO A 173 26.92 0.39 5.42
N ILE A 174 27.11 1.70 5.58
CA ILE A 174 27.53 2.33 6.85
C ILE A 174 26.34 2.93 7.64
N VAL A 175 25.17 3.09 7.02
CA VAL A 175 24.00 3.63 7.74
C VAL A 175 23.32 2.48 8.49
N THR A 176 23.42 2.51 9.80
CA THR A 176 22.77 1.55 10.71
C THR A 176 21.29 1.42 10.39
N MET A 177 20.78 0.19 10.27
CA MET A 177 19.40 -0.15 9.87
C MET A 177 18.31 0.64 10.60
N GLY A 178 18.53 1.02 11.86
CA GLY A 178 17.57 1.81 12.64
C GLY A 178 17.28 3.20 12.09
N THR A 179 18.27 3.87 11.50
CA THR A 179 18.08 5.20 10.89
C THR A 179 17.35 5.14 9.55
N ILE A 180 17.54 4.08 8.77
CA ILE A 180 16.81 3.89 7.49
C ILE A 180 15.32 3.63 7.74
N GLU A 181 14.98 2.82 8.76
CA GLU A 181 13.57 2.58 9.11
C GLU A 181 12.88 3.81 9.69
N MET A 182 13.55 4.59 10.54
CA MET A 182 13.00 5.83 11.07
C MET A 182 12.84 6.90 9.99
N THR A 183 13.82 7.09 9.13
CA THR A 183 13.73 8.08 8.03
C THR A 183 12.69 7.69 6.99
N SER A 184 12.55 6.41 6.63
CA SER A 184 11.50 5.95 5.73
C SER A 184 10.10 6.11 6.35
N SER A 185 9.96 5.92 7.66
CA SER A 185 8.70 6.13 8.39
C SER A 185 8.29 7.60 8.44
N ILE A 186 9.25 8.49 8.72
CA ILE A 186 9.04 9.94 8.73
C ILE A 186 8.70 10.43 7.32
N ILE A 187 9.39 9.93 6.30
CA ILE A 187 9.14 10.27 4.89
C ILE A 187 7.77 9.76 4.45
N MET A 188 7.31 8.56 4.89
CA MET A 188 5.95 8.08 4.60
C MET A 188 4.88 8.98 5.23
N VAL A 189 5.06 9.40 6.48
CA VAL A 189 4.13 10.30 7.19
C VAL A 189 4.13 11.69 6.55
N LEU A 190 5.31 12.24 6.25
CA LEU A 190 5.46 13.53 5.57
C LEU A 190 4.92 13.49 4.14
N GLY A 191 5.13 12.40 3.42
CA GLY A 191 4.59 12.21 2.07
C GLY A 191 3.08 12.07 2.06
N ALA A 192 2.50 11.36 3.02
CA ALA A 192 1.06 11.31 3.22
C ALA A 192 0.48 12.69 3.53
N LEU A 193 1.13 13.47 4.40
CA LEU A 193 0.76 14.85 4.71
C LEU A 193 0.88 15.78 3.50
N LEU A 194 1.94 15.64 2.71
CA LEU A 194 2.14 16.45 1.49
C LEU A 194 1.10 16.12 0.41
N CYS A 195 0.76 14.84 0.23
CA CYS A 195 -0.31 14.42 -0.66
C CYS A 195 -1.67 14.93 -0.21
N LEU A 196 -1.90 14.96 1.11
CA LEU A 196 -3.09 15.55 1.73
C LEU A 196 -3.19 17.05 1.41
N LEU A 197 -2.10 17.77 1.56
CA LEU A 197 -2.03 19.20 1.25
C LEU A 197 -2.22 19.48 -0.25
N LEU A 198 -1.75 18.60 -1.13
CA LEU A 198 -1.91 18.76 -2.59
C LEU A 198 -3.31 18.32 -3.09
N THR A 199 -3.94 17.33 -2.44
CA THR A 199 -5.27 16.86 -2.85
C THR A 199 -6.40 17.71 -2.26
N LEU A 200 -6.22 18.36 -1.11
CA LEU A 200 -7.21 19.26 -0.51
C LEU A 200 -7.70 20.39 -1.45
N PRO A 201 -6.84 21.12 -2.16
CA PRO A 201 -7.30 22.17 -3.09
C PRO A 201 -7.98 21.59 -4.35
N LEU A 202 -7.56 20.42 -4.82
CA LEU A 202 -8.20 19.74 -5.96
C LEU A 202 -9.60 19.24 -5.59
N CYS A 203 -9.76 18.66 -4.42
CA CYS A 203 -11.04 18.16 -3.92
C CYS A 203 -12.04 19.31 -3.65
N LYS A 204 -11.55 20.45 -3.09
CA LYS A 204 -12.38 21.66 -2.95
C LYS A 204 -12.86 22.23 -4.29
N ARG A 205 -12.04 22.14 -5.35
CA ARG A 205 -12.44 22.58 -6.70
C ARG A 205 -13.50 21.67 -7.33
N LEU A 206 -13.40 20.36 -7.10
CA LEU A 206 -14.38 19.40 -7.63
C LEU A 206 -15.72 19.46 -6.89
N ARG A 207 -15.69 19.69 -5.56
CA ARG A 207 -16.90 19.86 -4.74
C ARG A 207 -17.68 21.17 -5.08
N LYS A 208 -17.01 22.20 -5.61
CA LYS A 208 -17.62 23.48 -6.00
C LYS A 208 -18.27 23.44 -7.41
N LYS A 209 -18.07 22.34 -8.16
CA LYS A 209 -18.65 22.11 -9.49
C LYS A 209 -19.87 21.16 -9.49
N ARG A 210 -20.31 20.69 -8.32
CA ARG A 210 -21.61 20.08 -8.05
C ARG A 210 -22.46 21.03 -7.20
#